data_1e930654b293625aa318fce6da41d42f
#
_entry.id   1e930654b293625aa318fce6da41d42f
#
_cell.length_a   1.000
_cell.length_b   1.000
_cell.length_c   1.000
_cell.angle_alpha   90.00
_cell.angle_beta   90.00
_cell.angle_gamma   90.00
#
_symmetry.space_group_name_H-M   'P 1'
#
loop_
_entity.id
_entity.type
_entity.pdbx_description
1 polymer ?
#
loop_
_entity_poly.entity_id
_entity_poly.type
_entity_poly.pdbx_seq_one_letter_code
_entity_poly.pdbx_strand_id
1 'polypeptide(L)'
;MIGTVTTRSTVWKAYSAWANRHRKWLLAAPAMIFVGLLIAVPLAWTGYLSLTDSQGSVRAESNFVGIANYLQVFGDTERFWPAVLRTFTFTGGAVATEMVLGMGIALLLWRPFKGEKWVRVAILLPLVATPVAVGMMWRLIFDPNIGFANQFLSWFGIPAQPWLSGQATALPTLIFVDVWQWTPMVVLILLAGLTSLSEEPDEAARVDGANAWQRFRFVTLPLLRSTVIVAIVLRGIDALKTFDILYSTKGKGGGSFHEVETLNVYAFGLSFDYNDYGISSTVLILFFLLIIVIMWMVTHRRKGEES
;
A
#
# COMPACT_ATOMS: atom_id res chain seq x y z
N MET A 1 2.36 52.24 -51.43
CA MET A 1 1.68 51.11 -50.76
C MET A 1 2.66 49.93 -50.59
N ILE A 2 3.49 49.95 -49.57
CA ILE A 2 4.30 48.81 -49.15
C ILE A 2 4.57 48.97 -47.65
N GLY A 3 3.81 48.32 -46.80
CA GLY A 3 4.05 48.49 -45.37
C GLY A 3 3.11 47.70 -44.45
N THR A 4 2.79 46.40 -44.69
CA THR A 4 2.00 45.61 -43.74
C THR A 4 2.34 44.12 -43.70
N VAL A 5 3.44 43.64 -44.29
CA VAL A 5 3.75 42.21 -44.38
C VAL A 5 4.79 41.76 -43.30
N THR A 6 5.50 42.66 -42.64
CA THR A 6 6.63 42.31 -41.78
C THR A 6 6.28 42.02 -40.31
N THR A 7 5.14 42.44 -39.82
CA THR A 7 4.75 42.23 -38.41
C THR A 7 4.22 40.83 -38.09
N ARG A 8 3.53 40.19 -39.05
CA ARG A 8 2.97 38.83 -38.86
C ARG A 8 4.04 37.74 -38.76
N SER A 9 5.14 37.89 -39.47
CA SER A 9 6.24 36.89 -39.50
C SER A 9 7.06 36.89 -38.21
N THR A 10 7.22 38.03 -37.55
CA THR A 10 7.97 38.15 -36.27
C THR A 10 7.20 37.57 -35.09
N VAL A 11 5.89 37.77 -35.04
CA VAL A 11 5.04 37.22 -33.97
C VAL A 11 4.99 35.66 -34.07
N TRP A 12 4.87 35.13 -35.30
CA TRP A 12 4.91 33.69 -35.53
C TRP A 12 6.25 33.05 -35.15
N LYS A 13 7.36 33.70 -35.45
CA LYS A 13 8.71 33.23 -35.07
C LYS A 13 8.92 33.25 -33.56
N ALA A 14 8.45 34.32 -32.88
CA ALA A 14 8.50 34.41 -31.42
C ALA A 14 7.61 33.35 -30.74
N TYR A 15 6.39 33.12 -31.26
CA TYR A 15 5.50 32.08 -30.76
C TYR A 15 6.06 30.68 -30.98
N SER A 16 6.62 30.38 -32.16
CA SER A 16 7.23 29.07 -32.45
C SER A 16 8.48 28.83 -31.61
N ALA A 17 9.30 29.84 -31.35
CA ALA A 17 10.45 29.72 -30.46
C ALA A 17 10.05 29.48 -29.01
N TRP A 18 9.02 30.20 -28.53
CA TRP A 18 8.44 30.01 -27.20
C TRP A 18 7.80 28.62 -27.08
N ALA A 19 6.97 28.22 -28.05
CA ALA A 19 6.33 26.91 -28.09
C ALA A 19 7.34 25.76 -28.12
N ASN A 20 8.44 25.90 -28.88
CA ASN A 20 9.51 24.91 -28.90
C ASN A 20 10.27 24.81 -27.57
N ARG A 21 10.50 25.95 -26.89
CA ARG A 21 11.11 25.98 -25.55
C ARG A 21 10.22 25.29 -24.51
N HIS A 22 8.88 25.44 -24.61
CA HIS A 22 7.93 24.90 -23.65
C HIS A 22 7.20 23.64 -24.16
N ARG A 23 7.63 23.08 -25.30
CA ARG A 23 6.97 21.97 -25.99
C ARG A 23 6.65 20.79 -25.07
N LYS A 24 7.60 20.38 -24.21
CA LYS A 24 7.38 19.30 -23.24
C LYS A 24 6.23 19.61 -22.25
N TRP A 25 6.17 20.85 -21.79
CA TRP A 25 5.10 21.28 -20.85
C TRP A 25 3.76 21.47 -21.56
N LEU A 26 3.75 22.04 -22.76
CA LEU A 26 2.53 22.21 -23.55
C LEU A 26 1.90 20.88 -23.96
N LEU A 27 2.72 19.88 -24.30
CA LEU A 27 2.23 18.55 -24.62
C LEU A 27 1.80 17.76 -23.38
N ALA A 28 2.46 17.95 -22.24
CA ALA A 28 2.09 17.29 -20.99
C ALA A 28 0.93 17.99 -20.26
N ALA A 29 0.73 19.30 -20.44
CA ALA A 29 -0.23 20.10 -19.70
C ALA A 29 -1.68 19.54 -19.73
N PRO A 30 -2.27 19.13 -20.87
CA PRO A 30 -3.63 18.60 -20.87
C PRO A 30 -3.77 17.38 -19.97
N ALA A 31 -2.82 16.45 -20.05
CA ALA A 31 -2.82 15.25 -19.20
C ALA A 31 -2.57 15.60 -17.73
N MET A 32 -1.64 16.49 -17.43
CA MET A 32 -1.35 16.94 -16.06
C MET A 32 -2.54 17.68 -15.44
N ILE A 33 -3.22 18.56 -16.19
CA ILE A 33 -4.41 19.27 -15.72
C ILE A 33 -5.53 18.27 -15.46
N PHE A 34 -5.78 17.35 -16.40
CA PHE A 34 -6.83 16.35 -16.26
C PHE A 34 -6.61 15.45 -15.02
N VAL A 35 -5.42 14.90 -14.87
CA VAL A 35 -5.07 14.07 -13.70
C VAL A 35 -5.10 14.90 -12.42
N GLY A 36 -4.58 16.14 -12.46
CA GLY A 36 -4.60 17.05 -11.32
C GLY A 36 -6.03 17.35 -10.85
N LEU A 37 -6.96 17.61 -11.76
CA LEU A 37 -8.37 17.86 -11.43
C LEU A 37 -9.04 16.60 -10.88
N LEU A 38 -8.78 15.42 -11.45
CA LEU A 38 -9.32 14.14 -10.95
C LEU A 38 -8.89 13.83 -9.51
N ILE A 39 -7.73 14.30 -9.07
CA ILE A 39 -7.24 14.11 -7.70
C ILE A 39 -7.69 15.28 -6.81
N ALA A 40 -7.50 16.52 -7.26
CA ALA A 40 -7.72 17.69 -6.42
C ALA A 40 -9.20 17.94 -6.11
N VAL A 41 -10.11 17.68 -7.07
CA VAL A 41 -11.55 17.93 -6.86
C VAL A 41 -12.15 16.99 -5.80
N PRO A 42 -11.97 15.64 -5.86
CA PRO A 42 -12.49 14.77 -4.80
C PRO A 42 -11.81 15.03 -3.45
N LEU A 43 -10.51 15.31 -3.43
CA LEU A 43 -9.79 15.62 -2.19
C LEU A 43 -10.30 16.91 -1.55
N ALA A 44 -10.50 17.98 -2.34
CA ALA A 44 -11.07 19.23 -1.86
C ALA A 44 -12.51 19.03 -1.36
N TRP A 45 -13.31 18.21 -2.04
CA TRP A 45 -14.66 17.87 -1.62
C TRP A 45 -14.67 17.11 -0.30
N THR A 46 -13.82 16.08 -0.16
CA THR A 46 -13.64 15.37 1.11
C THR A 46 -13.17 16.32 2.22
N GLY A 47 -12.24 17.24 1.91
CA GLY A 47 -11.81 18.28 2.85
C GLY A 47 -12.95 19.20 3.27
N TYR A 48 -13.84 19.58 2.35
CA TYR A 48 -15.03 20.36 2.68
C TYR A 48 -15.99 19.59 3.58
N LEU A 49 -16.34 18.35 3.20
CA LEU A 49 -17.23 17.49 4.00
C LEU A 49 -16.70 17.26 5.42
N SER A 50 -15.38 17.16 5.60
CA SER A 50 -14.78 16.96 6.93
C SER A 50 -15.03 18.13 7.90
N LEU A 51 -15.42 19.30 7.38
CA LEU A 51 -15.74 20.50 8.15
C LEU A 51 -17.25 20.71 8.30
N THR A 52 -18.07 19.75 7.89
CA THR A 52 -19.53 19.81 7.92
C THR A 52 -20.15 18.67 8.71
N ASP A 53 -21.40 18.85 9.17
CA ASP A 53 -22.23 17.82 9.84
C ASP A 53 -22.99 16.91 8.84
N SER A 54 -22.41 16.68 7.65
CA SER A 54 -23.09 15.95 6.57
C SER A 54 -23.41 14.52 6.97
N GLN A 55 -24.73 14.22 7.08
CA GLN A 55 -25.25 12.90 7.44
C GLN A 55 -26.46 12.53 6.56
N GLY A 56 -26.75 11.23 6.45
CA GLY A 56 -27.89 10.68 5.73
C GLY A 56 -27.72 10.70 4.21
N SER A 57 -27.43 11.84 3.60
CA SER A 57 -27.17 11.98 2.18
C SER A 57 -26.08 13.00 1.92
N VAL A 58 -25.20 12.70 0.99
CA VAL A 58 -24.13 13.65 0.54
C VAL A 58 -24.71 14.95 -0.04
N ARG A 59 -25.97 14.92 -0.46
CA ARG A 59 -26.70 16.06 -1.03
C ARG A 59 -27.63 16.75 -0.03
N ALA A 60 -27.74 16.24 1.21
CA ALA A 60 -28.50 16.90 2.25
C ALA A 60 -27.88 18.25 2.61
N GLU A 61 -28.70 19.19 3.04
CA GLU A 61 -28.20 20.43 3.62
C GLU A 61 -27.34 20.07 4.84
N SER A 62 -26.13 20.58 4.86
CA SER A 62 -25.16 20.36 5.92
C SER A 62 -24.65 21.71 6.44
N ASN A 63 -24.49 21.80 7.74
CA ASN A 63 -23.97 23.00 8.37
C ASN A 63 -22.45 22.91 8.48
N PHE A 64 -21.81 24.07 8.40
CA PHE A 64 -20.38 24.16 8.65
C PHE A 64 -20.10 24.10 10.15
N VAL A 65 -19.40 23.03 10.60
CA VAL A 65 -19.08 22.79 12.02
C VAL A 65 -17.58 23.01 12.32
N GLY A 66 -16.81 23.44 11.36
CA GLY A 66 -15.38 23.68 11.53
C GLY A 66 -14.62 22.41 11.96
N ILE A 67 -13.86 22.51 13.04
CA ILE A 67 -13.03 21.40 13.54
C ILE A 67 -13.74 20.44 14.51
N ALA A 68 -15.04 20.57 14.71
CA ALA A 68 -15.77 19.76 15.68
C ALA A 68 -15.65 18.25 15.39
N ASN A 69 -15.73 17.85 14.12
CA ASN A 69 -15.56 16.45 13.70
C ASN A 69 -14.15 15.91 14.07
N TYR A 70 -13.11 16.73 13.95
CA TYR A 70 -11.75 16.34 14.33
C TYR A 70 -11.63 16.10 15.83
N LEU A 71 -12.23 16.97 16.65
CA LEU A 71 -12.27 16.80 18.10
C LEU A 71 -13.04 15.54 18.50
N GLN A 72 -14.15 15.26 17.82
CA GLN A 72 -14.93 14.04 18.04
C GLN A 72 -14.13 12.80 17.68
N VAL A 73 -13.48 12.76 16.51
CA VAL A 73 -12.66 11.61 16.07
C VAL A 73 -11.48 11.38 17.01
N PHE A 74 -10.78 12.42 17.44
CA PHE A 74 -9.67 12.27 18.39
C PHE A 74 -10.13 11.85 19.80
N GLY A 75 -11.36 12.18 20.17
CA GLY A 75 -12.00 11.73 21.41
C GLY A 75 -12.51 10.29 21.37
N ASP A 76 -12.63 9.68 20.18
CA ASP A 76 -13.12 8.30 20.02
C ASP A 76 -12.01 7.29 20.38
N THR A 77 -11.98 6.90 21.64
CA THR A 77 -11.06 5.90 22.18
C THR A 77 -11.52 4.46 21.93
N GLU A 78 -12.78 4.26 21.55
CA GLU A 78 -13.36 2.92 21.40
C GLU A 78 -13.15 2.36 19.98
N ARG A 79 -13.16 3.23 18.96
CA ARG A 79 -13.06 2.78 17.56
C ARG A 79 -11.89 3.40 16.81
N PHE A 80 -11.73 4.73 16.82
CA PHE A 80 -10.70 5.39 16.02
C PHE A 80 -9.27 4.97 16.41
N TRP A 81 -8.89 5.10 17.68
CA TRP A 81 -7.54 4.74 18.12
C TRP A 81 -7.23 3.24 17.98
N PRO A 82 -8.15 2.32 18.32
CA PRO A 82 -7.98 0.91 17.97
C PRO A 82 -7.85 0.66 16.48
N ALA A 83 -8.58 1.38 15.59
CA ALA A 83 -8.44 1.27 14.15
C ALA A 83 -7.05 1.76 13.67
N VAL A 84 -6.54 2.83 14.23
CA VAL A 84 -5.15 3.29 14.02
C VAL A 84 -4.16 2.19 14.39
N LEU A 85 -4.27 1.64 15.59
CA LEU A 85 -3.37 0.58 16.06
C LEU A 85 -3.43 -0.67 15.16
N ARG A 86 -4.63 -1.10 14.77
CA ARG A 86 -4.81 -2.25 13.85
C ARG A 86 -4.21 -1.97 12.49
N THR A 87 -4.35 -0.76 11.96
CA THR A 87 -3.73 -0.36 10.69
C THR A 87 -2.21 -0.51 10.74
N PHE A 88 -1.57 -0.02 11.79
CA PHE A 88 -0.11 -0.15 11.95
C PHE A 88 0.32 -1.58 12.24
N THR A 89 -0.44 -2.32 13.04
CA THR A 89 -0.15 -3.73 13.35
C THR A 89 -0.25 -4.59 12.09
N PHE A 90 -1.32 -4.40 11.30
CA PHE A 90 -1.48 -5.08 10.03
C PHE A 90 -0.35 -4.74 9.07
N THR A 91 -0.11 -3.48 8.82
CA THR A 91 0.93 -3.01 7.89
C THR A 91 2.33 -3.47 8.31
N GLY A 92 2.68 -3.25 9.59
CA GLY A 92 3.98 -3.64 10.12
C GLY A 92 4.20 -5.16 10.08
N GLY A 93 3.18 -5.94 10.49
CA GLY A 93 3.22 -7.39 10.47
C GLY A 93 3.32 -7.96 9.05
N ALA A 94 2.51 -7.45 8.11
CA ALA A 94 2.53 -7.88 6.73
C ALA A 94 3.88 -7.55 6.08
N VAL A 95 4.28 -6.28 6.06
CA VAL A 95 5.50 -5.82 5.38
C VAL A 95 6.75 -6.47 5.97
N ALA A 96 6.87 -6.56 7.30
CA ALA A 96 8.03 -7.21 7.92
C ALA A 96 8.15 -8.68 7.51
N THR A 97 7.05 -9.43 7.54
CA THR A 97 7.03 -10.83 7.15
C THR A 97 7.30 -11.01 5.66
N GLU A 98 6.69 -10.20 4.80
CA GLU A 98 6.92 -10.20 3.35
C GLU A 98 8.36 -9.88 2.99
N MET A 99 8.98 -8.92 3.67
CA MET A 99 10.38 -8.57 3.44
C MET A 99 11.31 -9.73 3.81
N VAL A 100 11.07 -10.42 4.92
CA VAL A 100 11.88 -11.58 5.34
C VAL A 100 11.70 -12.73 4.36
N LEU A 101 10.45 -13.12 4.06
CA LEU A 101 10.15 -14.21 3.13
C LEU A 101 10.59 -13.87 1.71
N GLY A 102 10.27 -12.66 1.25
CA GLY A 102 10.61 -12.15 -0.08
C GLY A 102 12.12 -12.11 -0.30
N MET A 103 12.91 -11.68 0.70
CA MET A 103 14.37 -11.72 0.64
C MET A 103 14.88 -13.15 0.56
N GLY A 104 14.39 -14.05 1.41
CA GLY A 104 14.78 -15.47 1.38
C GLY A 104 14.50 -16.11 0.02
N ILE A 105 13.30 -15.89 -0.53
CA ILE A 105 12.90 -16.43 -1.84
C ILE A 105 13.72 -15.77 -2.96
N ALA A 106 13.93 -14.46 -2.94
CA ALA A 106 14.72 -13.76 -3.95
C ALA A 106 16.18 -14.27 -4.00
N LEU A 107 16.81 -14.50 -2.84
CA LEU A 107 18.15 -15.08 -2.74
C LEU A 107 18.22 -16.52 -3.31
N LEU A 108 17.18 -17.32 -3.10
CA LEU A 108 17.09 -18.67 -3.68
C LEU A 108 16.92 -18.62 -5.19
N LEU A 109 16.13 -17.68 -5.72
CA LEU A 109 15.88 -17.52 -7.15
C LEU A 109 16.99 -16.74 -7.90
N TRP A 110 17.89 -16.10 -7.18
CA TRP A 110 18.99 -15.34 -7.77
C TRP A 110 20.01 -16.24 -8.48
N ARG A 111 20.15 -17.46 -8.00
CA ARG A 111 21.05 -18.46 -8.63
C ARG A 111 20.28 -19.33 -9.60
N PRO A 112 20.81 -19.58 -10.83
CA PRO A 112 20.14 -20.43 -11.79
C PRO A 112 20.08 -21.87 -11.29
N PHE A 113 18.94 -22.53 -11.39
CA PHE A 113 18.72 -23.93 -11.06
C PHE A 113 17.71 -24.60 -12.02
N LYS A 114 17.73 -25.94 -12.05
CA LYS A 114 16.80 -26.69 -12.89
C LYS A 114 15.37 -26.49 -12.39
N GLY A 115 14.47 -26.04 -13.29
CA GLY A 115 13.06 -25.80 -12.94
C GLY A 115 12.74 -24.38 -12.46
N GLU A 116 13.70 -23.47 -12.41
CA GLU A 116 13.54 -22.08 -11.97
C GLU A 116 12.29 -21.40 -12.57
N LYS A 117 12.04 -21.58 -13.87
CA LYS A 117 10.89 -20.98 -14.55
C LYS A 117 9.55 -21.39 -13.93
N TRP A 118 9.40 -22.67 -13.61
CA TRP A 118 8.19 -23.20 -13.01
C TRP A 118 8.01 -22.71 -11.56
N VAL A 119 9.10 -22.64 -10.80
CA VAL A 119 9.09 -22.10 -9.43
C VAL A 119 8.72 -20.61 -9.46
N ARG A 120 9.28 -19.83 -10.39
CA ARG A 120 8.89 -18.42 -10.56
C ARG A 120 7.41 -18.26 -10.89
N VAL A 121 6.88 -19.05 -11.82
CA VAL A 121 5.45 -19.02 -12.16
C VAL A 121 4.59 -19.37 -10.93
N ALA A 122 4.94 -20.43 -10.20
CA ALA A 122 4.19 -20.86 -9.02
C ALA A 122 4.17 -19.77 -7.91
N ILE A 123 5.31 -19.12 -7.67
CA ILE A 123 5.42 -18.04 -6.69
C ILE A 123 4.58 -16.81 -7.11
N LEU A 124 4.45 -16.53 -8.41
CA LEU A 124 3.72 -15.37 -8.90
C LEU A 124 2.20 -15.58 -8.98
N LEU A 125 1.71 -16.82 -8.89
CA LEU A 125 0.27 -17.12 -8.99
C LEU A 125 -0.62 -16.33 -8.01
N PRO A 126 -0.26 -16.16 -6.72
CA PRO A 126 -1.08 -15.40 -5.79
C PRO A 126 -1.31 -13.95 -6.22
N LEU A 127 -0.33 -13.34 -6.84
CA LEU A 127 -0.37 -11.93 -7.25
C LEU A 127 -1.38 -11.65 -8.38
N VAL A 128 -1.73 -12.67 -9.16
CA VAL A 128 -2.67 -12.53 -10.29
C VAL A 128 -4.13 -12.46 -9.82
N ALA A 129 -4.42 -13.00 -8.64
CA ALA A 129 -5.78 -13.02 -8.10
C ALA A 129 -6.16 -11.64 -7.54
N THR A 130 -7.42 -11.24 -7.75
CA THR A 130 -7.93 -9.99 -7.17
C THR A 130 -8.05 -10.10 -5.65
N PRO A 131 -7.74 -9.05 -4.87
CA PRO A 131 -7.77 -9.12 -3.40
C PRO A 131 -9.12 -9.55 -2.82
N VAL A 132 -10.23 -9.13 -3.43
CA VAL A 132 -11.58 -9.57 -3.02
C VAL A 132 -11.76 -11.08 -3.20
N ALA A 133 -11.36 -11.63 -4.34
CA ALA A 133 -11.46 -13.08 -4.60
C ALA A 133 -10.56 -13.88 -3.63
N VAL A 134 -9.36 -13.37 -3.34
CA VAL A 134 -8.45 -13.95 -2.34
C VAL A 134 -9.12 -13.95 -0.96
N GLY A 135 -9.69 -12.84 -0.52
CA GLY A 135 -10.40 -12.76 0.75
C GLY A 135 -11.55 -13.78 0.86
N MET A 136 -12.37 -13.88 -0.20
CA MET A 136 -13.48 -14.86 -0.23
C MET A 136 -12.98 -16.32 -0.25
N MET A 137 -11.93 -16.62 -1.00
CA MET A 137 -11.31 -17.95 -1.04
C MET A 137 -10.79 -18.35 0.36
N TRP A 138 -10.01 -17.48 0.99
CA TRP A 138 -9.46 -17.75 2.32
C TRP A 138 -10.54 -17.79 3.40
N ARG A 139 -11.64 -17.04 3.26
CA ARG A 139 -12.81 -17.15 4.15
C ARG A 139 -13.39 -18.55 4.11
N LEU A 140 -13.48 -19.19 2.95
CA LEU A 140 -13.94 -20.59 2.84
C LEU A 140 -12.92 -21.56 3.43
N ILE A 141 -11.62 -21.35 3.21
CA ILE A 141 -10.55 -22.20 3.75
C ILE A 141 -10.53 -22.15 5.28
N PHE A 142 -10.80 -20.98 5.87
CA PHE A 142 -10.83 -20.78 7.33
C PHE A 142 -12.21 -20.92 7.96
N ASP A 143 -13.22 -21.38 7.21
CA ASP A 143 -14.56 -21.60 7.78
C ASP A 143 -14.48 -22.60 8.95
N PRO A 144 -15.14 -22.31 10.11
CA PRO A 144 -15.04 -23.17 11.28
C PRO A 144 -15.58 -24.56 11.07
N ASN A 145 -16.60 -24.73 10.20
CA ASN A 145 -17.36 -25.99 10.06
C ASN A 145 -16.88 -26.82 8.86
N ILE A 146 -16.65 -26.18 7.73
CA ILE A 146 -16.36 -26.85 6.45
C ILE A 146 -14.97 -26.51 5.90
N GLY A 147 -14.23 -25.60 6.57
CA GLY A 147 -12.96 -25.11 6.08
C GLY A 147 -11.83 -26.12 6.17
N PHE A 148 -11.05 -26.20 5.09
CA PHE A 148 -9.90 -27.10 4.97
C PHE A 148 -8.86 -26.88 6.08
N ALA A 149 -8.67 -25.62 6.56
CA ALA A 149 -7.65 -25.33 7.56
C ALA A 149 -7.84 -26.11 8.87
N ASN A 150 -9.07 -26.16 9.40
CA ASN A 150 -9.36 -26.93 10.61
C ASN A 150 -9.37 -28.43 10.36
N GLN A 151 -9.81 -28.88 9.18
CA GLN A 151 -9.72 -30.29 8.79
C GLN A 151 -8.26 -30.74 8.71
N PHE A 152 -7.38 -29.93 8.14
CA PHE A 152 -5.94 -30.22 8.09
C PHE A 152 -5.33 -30.32 9.48
N LEU A 153 -5.67 -29.40 10.40
CA LEU A 153 -5.20 -29.46 11.81
C LEU A 153 -5.66 -30.74 12.53
N SER A 154 -6.89 -31.20 12.26
CA SER A 154 -7.46 -32.38 12.89
C SER A 154 -6.67 -33.64 12.56
N TRP A 155 -6.02 -33.74 11.40
CA TRP A 155 -5.13 -34.87 11.04
C TRP A 155 -3.92 -35.00 11.97
N PHE A 156 -3.53 -33.91 12.62
CA PHE A 156 -2.44 -33.86 13.59
C PHE A 156 -2.94 -33.84 15.05
N GLY A 157 -4.24 -34.04 15.27
CA GLY A 157 -4.84 -34.00 16.61
C GLY A 157 -4.90 -32.57 17.21
N ILE A 158 -4.72 -31.54 16.41
CA ILE A 158 -4.78 -30.15 16.85
C ILE A 158 -6.25 -29.70 16.84
N PRO A 159 -6.77 -29.10 17.93
CA PRO A 159 -8.16 -28.64 18.00
C PRO A 159 -8.43 -27.52 16.99
N ALA A 160 -9.70 -27.42 16.56
CA ALA A 160 -10.14 -26.39 15.65
C ALA A 160 -9.83 -24.99 16.19
N GLN A 161 -9.31 -24.14 15.32
CA GLN A 161 -8.93 -22.77 15.65
C GLN A 161 -9.97 -21.79 15.14
N PRO A 162 -10.29 -20.73 15.91
CA PRO A 162 -11.23 -19.69 15.50
C PRO A 162 -10.52 -18.66 14.60
N TRP A 163 -9.99 -19.11 13.46
CA TRP A 163 -9.15 -18.32 12.56
C TRP A 163 -9.64 -16.88 12.33
N LEU A 164 -10.87 -16.76 11.84
CA LEU A 164 -11.49 -15.48 11.52
C LEU A 164 -12.51 -15.03 12.57
N SER A 165 -13.03 -15.94 13.42
CA SER A 165 -14.05 -15.64 14.41
C SER A 165 -13.50 -15.21 15.78
N GLY A 166 -12.23 -15.49 16.05
CA GLY A 166 -11.58 -15.07 17.30
C GLY A 166 -11.05 -13.65 17.22
N GLN A 167 -11.29 -12.87 18.28
CA GLN A 167 -10.81 -11.48 18.36
C GLN A 167 -9.28 -11.35 18.23
N ALA A 168 -8.55 -12.28 18.85
CA ALA A 168 -7.08 -12.28 18.82
C ALA A 168 -6.49 -12.91 17.55
N THR A 169 -7.23 -13.81 16.89
CA THR A 169 -6.72 -14.59 15.74
C THR A 169 -7.06 -13.97 14.40
N ALA A 170 -8.14 -13.19 14.29
CA ALA A 170 -8.62 -12.67 13.03
C ALA A 170 -7.58 -11.76 12.32
N LEU A 171 -7.00 -10.79 13.01
CA LEU A 171 -6.02 -9.89 12.42
C LEU A 171 -4.72 -10.61 12.00
N PRO A 172 -4.09 -11.47 12.82
CA PRO A 172 -2.95 -12.29 12.39
C PRO A 172 -3.26 -13.21 11.20
N THR A 173 -4.46 -13.80 11.15
CA THR A 173 -4.88 -14.63 10.03
C THR A 173 -4.95 -13.82 8.73
N LEU A 174 -5.50 -12.61 8.77
CA LEU A 174 -5.56 -11.75 7.58
C LEU A 174 -4.20 -11.16 7.19
N ILE A 175 -3.30 -10.94 8.15
CA ILE A 175 -1.89 -10.64 7.86
C ILE A 175 -1.26 -11.81 7.08
N PHE A 176 -1.49 -13.05 7.50
CA PHE A 176 -1.00 -14.23 6.78
C PHE A 176 -1.54 -14.29 5.34
N VAL A 177 -2.83 -14.01 5.12
CA VAL A 177 -3.45 -13.98 3.78
C VAL A 177 -2.80 -12.90 2.91
N ASP A 178 -2.58 -11.72 3.46
CA ASP A 178 -1.94 -10.61 2.78
C ASP A 178 -0.48 -10.94 2.41
N VAL A 179 0.27 -11.50 3.34
CA VAL A 179 1.64 -11.99 3.12
C VAL A 179 1.68 -13.03 1.99
N TRP A 180 0.76 -13.99 1.98
CA TRP A 180 0.68 -14.98 0.91
C TRP A 180 0.44 -14.33 -0.46
N GLN A 181 -0.43 -13.34 -0.53
CA GLN A 181 -0.77 -12.67 -1.78
C GLN A 181 0.35 -11.76 -2.27
N TRP A 182 1.00 -11.00 -1.39
CA TRP A 182 1.88 -9.90 -1.79
C TRP A 182 3.38 -10.18 -1.66
N THR A 183 3.80 -11.26 -0.99
CA THR A 183 5.22 -11.69 -0.98
C THR A 183 5.81 -11.79 -2.40
N PRO A 184 5.10 -12.28 -3.44
CA PRO A 184 5.64 -12.33 -4.80
C PRO A 184 6.07 -10.97 -5.35
N MET A 185 5.35 -9.89 -5.04
CA MET A 185 5.73 -8.53 -5.46
C MET A 185 7.06 -8.12 -4.84
N VAL A 186 7.25 -8.38 -3.54
CA VAL A 186 8.50 -8.12 -2.84
C VAL A 186 9.64 -8.93 -3.44
N VAL A 187 9.40 -10.22 -3.74
CA VAL A 187 10.38 -11.08 -4.43
C VAL A 187 10.82 -10.48 -5.75
N LEU A 188 9.89 -10.01 -6.59
CA LEU A 188 10.23 -9.40 -7.89
C LEU A 188 11.10 -8.16 -7.73
N ILE A 189 10.77 -7.26 -6.80
CA ILE A 189 11.54 -6.04 -6.57
C ILE A 189 12.95 -6.38 -6.08
N LEU A 190 13.05 -7.28 -5.09
CA LEU A 190 14.34 -7.66 -4.53
C LEU A 190 15.21 -8.46 -5.52
N LEU A 191 14.60 -9.35 -6.31
CA LEU A 191 15.29 -10.11 -7.33
C LEU A 191 15.83 -9.21 -8.46
N ALA A 192 15.03 -8.20 -8.88
CA ALA A 192 15.51 -7.19 -9.84
C ALA A 192 16.70 -6.41 -9.28
N GLY A 193 16.67 -6.04 -8.00
CA GLY A 193 17.81 -5.43 -7.33
C GLY A 193 19.03 -6.35 -7.28
N LEU A 194 18.87 -7.61 -6.88
CA LEU A 194 19.95 -8.60 -6.81
C LEU A 194 20.61 -8.84 -8.17
N THR A 195 19.82 -8.92 -9.25
CA THR A 195 20.35 -9.12 -10.62
C THR A 195 21.06 -7.90 -11.18
N SER A 196 20.89 -6.73 -10.60
CA SER A 196 21.58 -5.49 -10.99
C SER A 196 22.91 -5.27 -10.25
N LEU A 197 23.22 -6.07 -9.23
CA LEU A 197 24.48 -5.96 -8.50
C LEU A 197 25.66 -6.51 -9.33
N SER A 198 26.83 -5.84 -9.24
CA SER A 198 28.09 -6.40 -9.75
C SER A 198 28.48 -7.63 -8.94
N GLU A 199 29.05 -8.64 -9.60
CA GLU A 199 29.54 -9.86 -8.96
C GLU A 199 30.89 -9.66 -8.26
N GLU A 200 31.69 -8.67 -8.68
CA GLU A 200 33.05 -8.40 -8.18
C GLU A 200 33.17 -8.33 -6.64
N PRO A 201 32.27 -7.61 -5.89
CA PRO A 201 32.36 -7.55 -4.44
C PRO A 201 32.07 -8.90 -3.74
N ASP A 202 31.17 -9.72 -4.30
CA ASP A 202 30.87 -11.05 -3.76
C ASP A 202 32.04 -12.01 -4.03
N GLU A 203 32.66 -11.93 -5.19
CA GLU A 203 33.86 -12.72 -5.56
C GLU A 203 35.07 -12.35 -4.69
N ALA A 204 35.33 -11.08 -4.48
CA ALA A 204 36.42 -10.62 -3.60
C ALA A 204 36.21 -11.15 -2.17
N ALA A 205 35.00 -11.05 -1.63
CA ALA A 205 34.68 -11.56 -0.31
C ALA A 205 34.83 -13.09 -0.19
N ARG A 206 34.62 -13.84 -1.30
CA ARG A 206 34.89 -15.28 -1.34
C ARG A 206 36.36 -15.60 -1.26
N VAL A 207 37.20 -14.83 -1.99
CA VAL A 207 38.64 -14.98 -1.94
C VAL A 207 39.20 -14.69 -0.55
N ASP A 208 38.60 -13.70 0.14
CA ASP A 208 38.91 -13.36 1.55
C ASP A 208 38.41 -14.39 2.57
N GLY A 209 37.73 -15.46 2.11
CA GLY A 209 37.27 -16.55 2.97
C GLY A 209 35.92 -16.28 3.69
N ALA A 210 35.17 -15.27 3.28
CA ALA A 210 33.87 -14.97 3.87
C ALA A 210 32.84 -16.08 3.58
N ASN A 211 32.14 -16.55 4.60
CA ASN A 211 31.02 -17.50 4.45
C ASN A 211 29.78 -16.83 3.84
N ALA A 212 28.75 -17.64 3.48
CA ALA A 212 27.55 -17.13 2.79
C ALA A 212 26.78 -16.09 3.61
N TRP A 213 26.69 -16.25 4.95
CA TRP A 213 26.03 -15.29 5.84
C TRP A 213 26.81 -13.98 5.95
N GLN A 214 28.12 -14.05 6.02
CA GLN A 214 29.00 -12.85 6.06
C GLN A 214 28.87 -12.08 4.74
N ARG A 215 28.92 -12.73 3.58
CA ARG A 215 28.72 -12.10 2.29
C ARG A 215 27.35 -11.46 2.19
N PHE A 216 26.27 -12.18 2.58
CA PHE A 216 24.94 -11.60 2.59
C PHE A 216 24.85 -10.36 3.48
N ARG A 217 25.33 -10.46 4.74
CA ARG A 217 25.17 -9.40 5.75
C ARG A 217 26.03 -8.16 5.48
N PHE A 218 27.25 -8.37 4.99
CA PHE A 218 28.27 -7.29 4.86
C PHE A 218 28.50 -6.82 3.42
N VAL A 219 28.09 -7.57 2.41
CA VAL A 219 28.25 -7.22 1.00
C VAL A 219 26.90 -7.05 0.32
N THR A 220 26.10 -8.12 0.20
CA THR A 220 24.87 -8.11 -0.58
C THR A 220 23.83 -7.16 0.00
N LEU A 221 23.54 -7.26 1.30
CA LEU A 221 22.49 -6.45 1.95
C LEU A 221 22.79 -4.95 1.95
N PRO A 222 24.03 -4.48 2.23
CA PRO A 222 24.38 -3.07 2.08
C PRO A 222 24.24 -2.56 0.64
N LEU A 223 24.70 -3.31 -0.36
CA LEU A 223 24.54 -2.95 -1.77
C LEU A 223 23.09 -2.93 -2.22
N LEU A 224 22.25 -3.80 -1.67
CA LEU A 224 20.81 -3.90 -1.97
C LEU A 224 19.97 -2.88 -1.19
N ARG A 225 20.54 -2.11 -0.28
CA ARG A 225 19.82 -1.23 0.66
C ARG A 225 18.80 -0.32 -0.03
N SER A 226 19.16 0.29 -1.15
CA SER A 226 18.26 1.18 -1.88
C SER A 226 17.01 0.44 -2.39
N THR A 227 17.19 -0.77 -2.92
CA THR A 227 16.08 -1.61 -3.40
C THR A 227 15.19 -2.08 -2.23
N VAL A 228 15.80 -2.47 -1.11
CA VAL A 228 15.06 -2.84 0.11
C VAL A 228 14.19 -1.69 0.60
N ILE A 229 14.72 -0.47 0.66
CA ILE A 229 13.96 0.71 1.06
C ILE A 229 12.81 0.98 0.09
N VAL A 230 13.06 0.87 -1.23
CA VAL A 230 11.99 1.02 -2.24
C VAL A 230 10.89 -0.03 -2.04
N ALA A 231 11.25 -1.29 -1.82
CA ALA A 231 10.27 -2.36 -1.56
C ALA A 231 9.43 -2.09 -0.30
N ILE A 232 10.07 -1.70 0.81
CA ILE A 232 9.39 -1.34 2.06
C ILE A 232 8.43 -0.16 1.85
N VAL A 233 8.85 0.88 1.14
CA VAL A 233 8.02 2.07 0.90
C VAL A 233 6.82 1.74 0.05
N LEU A 234 7.03 1.09 -1.11
CA LEU A 234 5.95 0.74 -2.03
C LEU A 234 4.94 -0.18 -1.34
N ARG A 235 5.43 -1.25 -0.70
CA ARG A 235 4.56 -2.21 -0.04
C ARG A 235 3.91 -1.64 1.22
N GLY A 236 4.64 -0.80 1.97
CA GLY A 236 4.12 -0.15 3.17
C GLY A 236 2.95 0.79 2.86
N ILE A 237 3.06 1.61 1.82
CA ILE A 237 1.95 2.48 1.37
C ILE A 237 0.76 1.64 0.92
N ASP A 238 1.00 0.54 0.20
CA ASP A 238 -0.06 -0.34 -0.27
C ASP A 238 -0.74 -1.06 0.90
N ALA A 239 0.02 -1.63 1.83
CA ALA A 239 -0.50 -2.28 3.03
C ALA A 239 -1.28 -1.34 3.95
N LEU A 240 -0.84 -0.07 4.10
CA LEU A 240 -1.61 0.94 4.84
C LEU A 240 -3.02 1.13 4.27
N LYS A 241 -3.17 1.03 2.95
CA LYS A 241 -4.46 1.23 2.25
C LYS A 241 -5.28 -0.05 2.11
N THR A 242 -4.81 -1.19 2.62
CA THR A 242 -5.52 -2.47 2.49
C THR A 242 -6.93 -2.37 3.04
N PHE A 243 -7.91 -2.72 2.19
CA PHE A 243 -9.33 -2.71 2.48
C PHE A 243 -10.00 -4.00 2.00
N ASP A 244 -9.75 -4.37 0.75
CA ASP A 244 -10.50 -5.40 0.03
C ASP A 244 -10.50 -6.76 0.72
N ILE A 245 -9.33 -7.26 1.15
CA ILE A 245 -9.20 -8.54 1.86
C ILE A 245 -9.93 -8.48 3.19
N LEU A 246 -9.77 -7.40 3.95
CA LEU A 246 -10.37 -7.23 5.27
C LEU A 246 -11.90 -7.19 5.16
N TYR A 247 -12.42 -6.36 4.27
CA TYR A 247 -13.84 -6.17 4.10
C TYR A 247 -14.53 -7.39 3.45
N SER A 248 -13.95 -8.01 2.42
CA SER A 248 -14.51 -9.20 1.78
C SER A 248 -14.56 -10.41 2.70
N THR A 249 -13.66 -10.48 3.69
CA THR A 249 -13.57 -11.58 4.64
C THR A 249 -14.49 -11.38 5.84
N LYS A 250 -14.49 -10.19 6.44
CA LYS A 250 -15.17 -9.92 7.72
C LYS A 250 -16.43 -9.06 7.58
N GLY A 251 -16.61 -8.37 6.44
CA GLY A 251 -17.77 -7.52 6.20
C GLY A 251 -17.78 -6.23 7.01
N LYS A 252 -18.98 -5.77 7.33
CA LYS A 252 -19.23 -4.51 8.01
C LYS A 252 -18.46 -4.37 9.31
N GLY A 253 -17.89 -3.18 9.52
CA GLY A 253 -17.17 -2.84 10.74
C GLY A 253 -15.93 -3.71 11.02
N GLY A 254 -15.43 -4.49 10.06
CA GLY A 254 -14.30 -5.39 10.29
C GLY A 254 -14.57 -6.54 11.24
N GLY A 255 -15.84 -6.99 11.31
CA GLY A 255 -16.31 -8.06 12.18
C GLY A 255 -17.14 -7.58 13.37
N SER A 256 -17.74 -8.53 14.10
CA SER A 256 -18.70 -8.25 15.18
C SER A 256 -18.11 -7.48 16.36
N PHE A 257 -16.81 -7.57 16.57
CA PHE A 257 -16.05 -6.89 17.63
C PHE A 257 -15.01 -5.91 17.06
N HIS A 258 -15.18 -5.49 15.80
CA HIS A 258 -14.25 -4.60 15.11
C HIS A 258 -12.80 -5.14 15.05
N GLU A 259 -12.61 -6.45 15.14
CA GLU A 259 -11.31 -7.10 15.34
C GLU A 259 -10.31 -6.88 14.20
N VAL A 260 -10.79 -6.58 12.98
CA VAL A 260 -9.95 -6.22 11.83
C VAL A 260 -10.31 -4.85 11.22
N GLU A 261 -10.97 -4.00 11.99
CA GLU A 261 -11.34 -2.66 11.57
C GLU A 261 -10.09 -1.76 11.51
N THR A 262 -9.51 -1.64 10.32
CA THR A 262 -8.47 -0.65 10.00
C THR A 262 -9.10 0.71 9.72
N LEU A 263 -8.29 1.77 9.58
CA LEU A 263 -8.79 3.13 9.27
C LEU A 263 -9.61 3.17 7.99
N ASN A 264 -9.25 2.40 6.94
CA ASN A 264 -10.03 2.31 5.71
C ASN A 264 -11.38 1.62 5.93
N VAL A 265 -11.41 0.51 6.68
CA VAL A 265 -12.65 -0.21 7.00
C VAL A 265 -13.55 0.67 7.88
N TYR A 266 -12.98 1.39 8.83
CA TYR A 266 -13.69 2.33 9.70
C TYR A 266 -14.32 3.48 8.91
N ALA A 267 -13.53 4.16 8.05
CA ALA A 267 -14.03 5.25 7.21
C ALA A 267 -15.11 4.76 6.24
N PHE A 268 -14.95 3.57 5.66
CA PHE A 268 -15.97 2.97 4.80
C PHE A 268 -17.28 2.71 5.56
N GLY A 269 -17.19 2.11 6.75
CA GLY A 269 -18.35 1.87 7.61
C GLY A 269 -19.10 3.17 7.96
N LEU A 270 -18.35 4.22 8.33
CA LEU A 270 -18.95 5.54 8.59
C LEU A 270 -19.70 6.08 7.37
N SER A 271 -19.12 5.98 6.16
CA SER A 271 -19.76 6.48 4.94
C SER A 271 -20.96 5.65 4.49
N PHE A 272 -20.84 4.33 4.47
CA PHE A 272 -21.78 3.46 3.76
C PHE A 272 -22.71 2.66 4.68
N ASP A 273 -22.32 2.42 5.93
CA ASP A 273 -23.16 1.73 6.90
C ASP A 273 -23.92 2.71 7.81
N TYR A 274 -23.28 3.83 8.19
CA TYR A 274 -23.85 4.84 9.07
C TYR A 274 -24.30 6.12 8.37
N ASN A 275 -23.91 6.30 7.09
CA ASN A 275 -24.16 7.51 6.29
C ASN A 275 -23.66 8.81 6.97
N ASP A 276 -22.55 8.71 7.72
CA ASP A 276 -21.91 9.84 8.38
C ASP A 276 -20.71 10.31 7.53
N TYR A 277 -21.00 11.16 6.57
CA TYR A 277 -20.00 11.63 5.60
C TYR A 277 -19.04 12.65 6.21
N GLY A 278 -19.50 13.44 7.19
CA GLY A 278 -18.66 14.43 7.88
C GLY A 278 -17.54 13.76 8.66
N ILE A 279 -17.87 12.82 9.53
CA ILE A 279 -16.89 12.07 10.34
C ILE A 279 -16.03 11.18 9.47
N SER A 280 -16.61 10.46 8.50
CA SER A 280 -15.85 9.63 7.56
C SER A 280 -14.81 10.44 6.80
N SER A 281 -15.21 11.60 6.25
CA SER A 281 -14.29 12.49 5.53
C SER A 281 -13.15 12.99 6.43
N THR A 282 -13.44 13.25 7.71
CA THR A 282 -12.43 13.62 8.70
C THR A 282 -11.40 12.49 8.89
N VAL A 283 -11.85 11.25 9.05
CA VAL A 283 -10.95 10.07 9.16
C VAL A 283 -10.10 9.91 7.90
N LEU A 284 -10.69 10.08 6.70
CA LEU A 284 -9.96 9.98 5.43
C LEU A 284 -8.90 11.09 5.28
N ILE A 285 -9.20 12.33 5.67
CA ILE A 285 -8.22 13.43 5.66
C ILE A 285 -7.09 13.16 6.65
N LEU A 286 -7.39 12.71 7.88
CA LEU A 286 -6.37 12.35 8.85
C LEU A 286 -5.49 11.20 8.36
N PHE A 287 -6.10 10.19 7.73
CA PHE A 287 -5.37 9.08 7.14
C PHE A 287 -4.49 9.52 5.96
N PHE A 288 -4.98 10.39 5.09
CA PHE A 288 -4.20 10.98 4.01
C PHE A 288 -2.99 11.76 4.53
N LEU A 289 -3.18 12.60 5.55
CA LEU A 289 -2.11 13.35 6.20
C LEU A 289 -1.08 12.40 6.86
N LEU A 290 -1.54 11.32 7.49
CA LEU A 290 -0.67 10.29 8.05
C LEU A 290 0.25 9.69 6.98
N ILE A 291 -0.30 9.32 5.82
CA ILE A 291 0.48 8.78 4.70
C ILE A 291 1.52 9.81 4.22
N ILE A 292 1.14 11.08 4.07
CA ILE A 292 2.06 12.15 3.67
C ILE A 292 3.21 12.28 4.68
N VAL A 293 2.91 12.27 5.97
CA VAL A 293 3.93 12.37 7.03
C VAL A 293 4.90 11.20 6.98
N ILE A 294 4.38 9.98 6.80
CA ILE A 294 5.21 8.77 6.66
C ILE A 294 6.12 8.88 5.42
N MET A 295 5.56 9.29 4.28
CA MET A 295 6.31 9.49 3.03
C MET A 295 7.39 10.55 3.19
N TRP A 296 7.07 11.66 3.83
CA TRP A 296 8.01 12.74 4.08
C TRP A 296 9.17 12.28 4.99
N MET A 297 8.87 11.57 6.08
CA MET A 297 9.88 11.01 6.97
C MET A 297 10.84 10.06 6.26
N VAL A 298 10.31 9.18 5.41
CA VAL A 298 11.14 8.21 4.66
C VAL A 298 12.03 8.91 3.64
N THR A 299 11.48 9.90 2.90
CA THR A 299 12.23 10.61 1.86
C THR A 299 13.29 11.57 2.44
N HIS A 300 13.04 12.18 3.60
CA HIS A 300 14.01 13.10 4.23
C HIS A 300 15.21 12.35 4.81
N ARG A 301 15.01 11.17 5.38
CA ARG A 301 16.13 10.35 5.89
C ARG A 301 17.11 9.92 4.78
N ARG A 302 16.62 9.74 3.54
CA ARG A 302 17.47 9.42 2.38
C ARG A 302 18.46 10.54 2.04
N LYS A 303 18.02 11.79 2.09
CA LYS A 303 18.88 12.94 1.72
C LYS A 303 20.01 13.19 2.73
N GLY A 304 19.83 12.81 3.98
CA GLY A 304 20.87 12.95 5.00
C GLY A 304 21.95 11.87 4.96
N GLU A 305 21.78 10.81 4.18
CA GLU A 305 22.75 9.70 4.04
C GLU A 305 23.57 9.80 2.73
N GLU A 306 23.15 10.65 1.78
CA GLU A 306 23.84 10.91 0.50
C GLU A 306 24.73 12.17 0.57
N SER A 307 24.70 12.91 1.67
CA SER A 307 25.56 14.08 1.96
C SER A 307 26.68 13.72 2.94
#